data_1c7133ce543699ec6026b795ad2e4395
#
_entry.id   1c7133ce543699ec6026b795ad2e4395
#
_cell.length_a   1.000
_cell.length_b   1.000
_cell.length_c   1.000
_cell.angle_alpha   90.00
_cell.angle_beta   90.00
_cell.angle_gamma   90.00
#
_symmetry.space_group_name_H-M   'P 1'
#
loop_
_entity.id
_entity.type
_entity.pdbx_description
1 polymer ?
#
loop_
_entity_poly.entity_id
_entity_poly.type
_entity_poly.pdbx_seq_one_letter_code
_entity_poly.pdbx_strand_id
1 'polypeptide(L)'
;LMAQATTTMRLRTCVTNPATREPTVTASALAVLDELSGGRMDLGIGRGDSARRVLGKPPTSMKDLEQAVHVIRALVEGRGIEFEGTMLELPWTSGHQLPVWIAGYGPVALKLTGRIADGAMLQIGDPDLIRWFVSQVRDSAAAAGRDPNHVQVMAAAPAHVGDLADGRDRTRWFPALVGNHVVDLVNKYPREDLPEELTAYVRDREGYDYLHHAEVGSSNASFVTDEVVDRFCLV
;
A
#
# COMPACT_ATOMS: atom_id res chain seq x y z
N LEU A 1 21.82 -3.17 5.33
CA LEU A 1 22.58 -3.73 4.20
C LEU A 1 22.36 -2.93 2.91
N MET A 2 21.11 -2.81 2.38
CA MET A 2 20.85 -2.11 1.11
C MET A 2 21.30 -0.64 1.15
N ALA A 3 21.05 0.07 2.25
CA ALA A 3 21.49 1.46 2.42
C ALA A 3 23.01 1.64 2.31
N GLN A 4 23.77 0.63 2.75
CA GLN A 4 25.24 0.64 2.69
C GLN A 4 25.79 0.11 1.37
N ALA A 5 25.06 -0.84 0.74
CA ALA A 5 25.51 -1.49 -0.50
C ALA A 5 25.15 -0.71 -1.78
N THR A 6 24.33 0.35 -1.67
CA THR A 6 23.89 1.16 -2.81
C THR A 6 24.14 2.64 -2.55
N THR A 7 24.29 3.42 -3.63
CA THR A 7 24.60 4.86 -3.55
C THR A 7 23.49 5.76 -4.12
N THR A 8 22.72 5.27 -5.06
CA THR A 8 21.71 6.07 -5.79
C THR A 8 20.29 5.53 -5.66
N MET A 9 20.15 4.24 -5.30
CA MET A 9 18.84 3.58 -5.18
C MET A 9 18.07 4.17 -3.99
N ARG A 10 16.82 4.59 -4.21
CA ARG A 10 15.89 4.90 -3.13
C ARG A 10 15.40 3.61 -2.48
N LEU A 11 15.17 3.68 -1.18
CA LEU A 11 14.80 2.54 -0.35
C LEU A 11 13.43 2.82 0.28
N ARG A 12 12.53 1.85 0.21
CA ARG A 12 11.16 2.02 0.71
C ARG A 12 10.69 0.79 1.47
N THR A 13 9.94 0.99 2.55
CA THR A 13 9.14 -0.10 3.13
C THR A 13 7.96 -0.41 2.21
N CYS A 14 7.66 -1.70 1.97
CA CYS A 14 6.59 -2.09 1.04
C CYS A 14 5.67 -3.19 1.62
N VAL A 15 4.92 -2.93 2.65
CA VAL A 15 4.74 -1.71 3.43
C VAL A 15 4.93 -2.00 4.91
N THR A 16 5.19 -0.95 5.71
CA THR A 16 5.02 -1.02 7.17
C THR A 16 3.59 -0.66 7.56
N ASN A 17 3.25 -0.79 8.84
CA ASN A 17 1.94 -0.39 9.36
C ASN A 17 2.05 0.09 10.81
N PRO A 18 1.14 0.95 11.27
CA PRO A 18 1.14 1.45 12.66
C PRO A 18 0.50 0.50 13.66
N ALA A 19 -0.04 -0.65 13.20
CA ALA A 19 -0.78 -1.58 14.05
C ALA A 19 0.10 -2.56 14.81
N THR A 20 1.30 -2.83 14.29
CA THR A 20 2.24 -3.82 14.85
C THR A 20 3.47 -3.19 15.46
N ARG A 21 3.63 -1.89 15.29
CA ARG A 21 4.75 -1.12 15.83
C ARG A 21 4.34 0.34 16.02
N GLU A 22 4.68 0.92 17.16
CA GLU A 22 4.44 2.33 17.44
C GLU A 22 5.05 3.24 16.37
N PRO A 23 4.36 4.31 15.96
CA PRO A 23 4.85 5.26 14.96
C PRO A 23 6.22 5.86 15.33
N THR A 24 6.46 6.13 16.58
CA THR A 24 7.72 6.66 17.10
C THR A 24 8.90 5.71 16.90
N VAL A 25 8.67 4.40 17.11
CA VAL A 25 9.69 3.35 16.86
C VAL A 25 9.98 3.24 15.37
N THR A 26 8.94 3.31 14.54
CA THR A 26 9.07 3.31 13.08
C THR A 26 9.85 4.55 12.61
N ALA A 27 9.54 5.73 13.16
CA ALA A 27 10.24 6.98 12.87
C ALA A 27 11.73 6.88 13.20
N SER A 28 12.08 6.42 14.40
CA SER A 28 13.47 6.26 14.81
C SER A 28 14.24 5.31 13.89
N ALA A 29 13.64 4.17 13.52
CA ALA A 29 14.28 3.22 12.60
C ALA A 29 14.49 3.80 11.19
N LEU A 30 13.50 4.52 10.66
CA LEU A 30 13.60 5.16 9.35
C LEU A 30 14.60 6.31 9.38
N ALA A 31 14.64 7.11 10.43
CA ALA A 31 15.61 8.19 10.58
C ALA A 31 17.06 7.66 10.55
N VAL A 32 17.36 6.58 11.27
CA VAL A 32 18.69 5.95 11.22
C VAL A 32 19.01 5.46 9.81
N LEU A 33 18.05 4.84 9.11
CA LEU A 33 18.26 4.36 7.74
C LEU A 33 18.41 5.52 6.75
N ASP A 34 17.70 6.61 6.98
CA ASP A 34 17.79 7.80 6.14
C ASP A 34 19.15 8.48 6.27
N GLU A 35 19.65 8.65 7.49
CA GLU A 35 21.00 9.14 7.74
C GLU A 35 22.06 8.23 7.08
N LEU A 36 21.98 6.91 7.30
CA LEU A 36 22.90 5.93 6.72
C LEU A 36 22.86 5.90 5.19
N SER A 37 21.75 6.26 4.59
CA SER A 37 21.57 6.27 3.14
C SER A 37 21.80 7.64 2.48
N GLY A 38 21.95 8.71 3.26
CA GLY A 38 22.07 10.08 2.76
C GLY A 38 20.77 10.59 2.13
N GLY A 39 19.63 10.45 2.83
CA GLY A 39 18.34 10.99 2.42
C GLY A 39 17.61 10.16 1.34
N ARG A 40 17.88 8.83 1.24
CA ARG A 40 17.28 7.97 0.22
C ARG A 40 16.11 7.11 0.70
N MET A 41 15.64 7.33 1.94
CA MET A 41 14.51 6.58 2.46
C MET A 41 13.17 7.17 2.03
N ASP A 42 12.22 6.29 1.73
CA ASP A 42 10.80 6.58 1.59
C ASP A 42 10.01 5.77 2.62
N LEU A 43 8.94 6.34 3.14
CA LEU A 43 7.96 5.61 3.94
C LEU A 43 6.87 5.00 3.04
N GLY A 44 6.83 3.69 2.92
CA GLY A 44 5.67 2.98 2.39
C GLY A 44 4.84 2.42 3.55
N ILE A 45 3.57 2.83 3.67
CA ILE A 45 2.73 2.51 4.83
C ILE A 45 1.32 2.11 4.41
N GLY A 46 0.74 1.19 5.15
CA GLY A 46 -0.65 0.75 5.01
C GLY A 46 -1.31 0.49 6.35
N ARG A 47 -2.58 0.07 6.34
CA ARG A 47 -3.36 -0.17 7.55
C ARG A 47 -2.98 -1.45 8.31
N GLY A 48 -2.11 -2.28 7.75
CA GLY A 48 -1.74 -3.56 8.34
C GLY A 48 -2.84 -4.61 8.23
N ASP A 49 -3.54 -4.66 7.10
CA ASP A 49 -4.68 -5.55 6.90
C ASP A 49 -4.32 -7.02 7.14
N SER A 50 -3.43 -7.60 6.33
CA SER A 50 -3.01 -9.00 6.48
C SER A 50 -2.36 -9.27 7.84
N ALA A 51 -1.47 -8.37 8.30
CA ALA A 51 -0.78 -8.52 9.58
C ALA A 51 -1.72 -8.57 10.79
N ARG A 52 -2.87 -7.88 10.72
CA ARG A 52 -3.88 -7.87 11.78
C ARG A 52 -4.88 -9.02 11.66
N ARG A 53 -5.30 -9.34 10.44
CA ARG A 53 -6.29 -10.40 10.19
C ARG A 53 -5.78 -11.78 10.60
N VAL A 54 -4.49 -12.06 10.39
CA VAL A 54 -3.83 -13.28 10.91
C VAL A 54 -3.97 -13.39 12.44
N LEU A 55 -4.05 -12.27 13.15
CA LEU A 55 -4.27 -12.20 14.59
C LEU A 55 -5.76 -12.13 14.99
N GLY A 56 -6.68 -12.28 14.03
CA GLY A 56 -8.13 -12.12 14.27
C GLY A 56 -8.55 -10.69 14.59
N LYS A 57 -7.77 -9.68 14.22
CA LYS A 57 -8.01 -8.27 14.53
C LYS A 57 -8.35 -7.46 13.27
N PRO A 58 -9.19 -6.41 13.37
CA PRO A 58 -9.45 -5.51 12.23
C PRO A 58 -8.21 -4.69 11.88
N PRO A 59 -8.07 -4.21 10.63
CA PRO A 59 -7.03 -3.25 10.24
C PRO A 59 -7.09 -1.97 11.07
N THR A 60 -5.98 -1.24 11.16
CA THR A 60 -5.91 0.08 11.80
C THR A 60 -6.93 1.05 11.17
N SER A 61 -7.48 1.96 11.98
CA SER A 61 -8.38 2.98 11.46
C SER A 61 -7.66 3.94 10.50
N MET A 62 -8.40 4.59 9.60
CA MET A 62 -7.81 5.57 8.69
C MET A 62 -7.28 6.80 9.44
N LYS A 63 -7.92 7.16 10.57
CA LYS A 63 -7.47 8.25 11.44
C LYS A 63 -6.11 7.93 12.08
N ASP A 64 -5.94 6.72 12.59
CA ASP A 64 -4.68 6.30 13.22
C ASP A 64 -3.57 6.16 12.18
N LEU A 65 -3.90 5.70 10.96
CA LEU A 65 -2.95 5.68 9.85
C LEU A 65 -2.48 7.10 9.49
N GLU A 66 -3.39 8.05 9.38
CA GLU A 66 -3.08 9.46 9.09
C GLU A 66 -2.19 10.06 10.18
N GLN A 67 -2.56 9.85 11.45
CA GLN A 67 -1.76 10.31 12.59
C GLN A 67 -0.36 9.70 12.56
N ALA A 68 -0.24 8.40 12.32
CA ALA A 68 1.06 7.73 12.21
C ALA A 68 1.92 8.31 11.09
N VAL A 69 1.35 8.60 9.93
CA VAL A 69 2.06 9.26 8.83
C VAL A 69 2.61 10.62 9.27
N HIS A 70 1.80 11.45 9.92
CA HIS A 70 2.24 12.77 10.39
C HIS A 70 3.35 12.67 11.43
N VAL A 71 3.22 11.75 12.39
CA VAL A 71 4.24 11.53 13.43
C VAL A 71 5.55 11.05 12.81
N ILE A 72 5.51 10.02 11.99
CA ILE A 72 6.72 9.44 11.36
C ILE A 72 7.41 10.49 10.50
N ARG A 73 6.66 11.18 9.63
CA ARG A 73 7.22 12.19 8.74
C ARG A 73 7.85 13.34 9.54
N ALA A 74 7.16 13.90 10.53
CA ALA A 74 7.66 15.01 11.30
C ALA A 74 8.97 14.64 12.02
N LEU A 75 9.02 13.50 12.70
CA LEU A 75 10.18 13.06 13.45
C LEU A 75 11.40 12.78 12.55
N VAL A 76 11.22 12.12 11.41
CA VAL A 76 12.33 11.84 10.47
C VAL A 76 12.85 13.14 9.85
N GLU A 77 11.97 14.10 9.57
CA GLU A 77 12.32 15.41 9.03
C GLU A 77 12.85 16.40 10.12
N GLY A 78 13.14 15.92 11.32
CA GLY A 78 13.69 16.75 12.42
C GLY A 78 12.73 17.81 12.95
N ARG A 79 11.42 17.63 12.76
CA ARG A 79 10.39 18.54 13.26
C ARG A 79 9.75 18.02 14.53
N GLY A 80 9.55 18.90 15.51
CA GLY A 80 8.75 18.57 16.69
C GLY A 80 7.29 18.31 16.33
N ILE A 81 6.66 17.35 17.03
CA ILE A 81 5.25 17.00 16.88
C ILE A 81 4.66 16.58 18.23
N GLU A 82 3.44 17.03 18.52
CA GLU A 82 2.67 16.52 19.65
C GLU A 82 2.04 15.18 19.30
N PHE A 83 2.28 14.18 20.14
CA PHE A 83 1.69 12.86 20.02
C PHE A 83 1.29 12.35 21.40
N GLU A 84 0.01 11.99 21.56
CA GLU A 84 -0.58 11.52 22.84
C GLU A 84 -0.28 12.46 24.04
N GLY A 85 -0.37 13.77 23.80
CA GLY A 85 -0.14 14.80 24.83
C GLY A 85 1.32 15.05 25.16
N THR A 86 2.27 14.46 24.41
CA THR A 86 3.71 14.67 24.61
C THR A 86 4.35 15.26 23.37
N MET A 87 5.15 16.30 23.53
CA MET A 87 5.97 16.87 22.46
C MET A 87 7.18 15.95 22.20
N LEU A 88 7.29 15.48 20.97
CA LEU A 88 8.36 14.56 20.54
C LEU A 88 9.23 15.22 19.48
N GLU A 89 10.52 14.91 19.50
CA GLU A 89 11.51 15.38 18.53
C GLU A 89 12.66 14.36 18.42
N LEU A 90 13.28 14.28 17.24
CA LEU A 90 14.54 13.56 17.01
C LEU A 90 15.63 14.56 16.60
N PRO A 91 16.30 15.24 17.55
CA PRO A 91 17.19 16.38 17.28
C PRO A 91 18.49 15.99 16.55
N TRP A 92 18.75 14.71 16.39
CA TRP A 92 19.96 14.17 15.75
C TRP A 92 19.78 13.88 14.25
N THR A 93 18.58 14.07 13.69
CA THR A 93 18.31 13.87 12.26
C THR A 93 18.80 15.05 11.43
N SER A 94 19.25 14.78 10.20
CA SER A 94 19.65 15.83 9.23
C SER A 94 18.47 16.55 8.59
N GLY A 95 17.25 16.14 8.87
CA GLY A 95 16.02 16.79 8.38
C GLY A 95 15.77 16.58 6.87
N HIS A 96 16.22 15.48 6.29
CA HIS A 96 15.87 15.14 4.92
C HIS A 96 14.36 14.94 4.78
N GLN A 97 13.81 15.34 3.62
CA GLN A 97 12.42 15.06 3.32
C GLN A 97 12.17 13.55 3.26
N LEU A 98 11.09 13.10 3.91
CA LEU A 98 10.64 11.71 3.88
C LEU A 98 9.42 11.58 2.94
N PRO A 99 9.59 11.17 1.66
CA PRO A 99 8.46 10.89 0.80
C PRO A 99 7.58 9.76 1.36
N VAL A 100 6.28 9.99 1.40
CA VAL A 100 5.30 9.05 1.94
C VAL A 100 4.47 8.42 0.84
N TRP A 101 4.40 7.10 0.84
CA TRP A 101 3.62 6.29 -0.07
C TRP A 101 2.59 5.50 0.71
N ILE A 102 1.31 5.66 0.37
CA ILE A 102 0.23 4.96 1.06
C ILE A 102 -0.27 3.81 0.18
N ALA A 103 -0.35 2.61 0.77
CA ALA A 103 -0.99 1.45 0.17
C ALA A 103 -2.45 1.36 0.65
N GLY A 104 -3.39 1.42 -0.27
CA GLY A 104 -4.80 1.32 0.03
C GLY A 104 -5.68 1.39 -1.22
N TYR A 105 -6.84 0.77 -1.17
CA TYR A 105 -7.73 0.59 -2.32
C TYR A 105 -9.10 1.25 -2.14
N GLY A 106 -9.56 1.43 -0.90
CA GLY A 106 -10.88 1.97 -0.62
C GLY A 106 -10.95 3.49 -0.86
N PRO A 107 -12.13 4.04 -1.20
CA PRO A 107 -12.31 5.47 -1.45
C PRO A 107 -11.76 6.37 -0.34
N VAL A 108 -11.91 5.98 0.94
CA VAL A 108 -11.36 6.75 2.06
C VAL A 108 -9.82 6.71 2.08
N ALA A 109 -9.22 5.56 1.75
CA ALA A 109 -7.76 5.44 1.66
C ALA A 109 -7.20 6.24 0.48
N LEU A 110 -7.86 6.20 -0.67
CA LEU A 110 -7.48 6.97 -1.86
C LEU A 110 -7.60 8.49 -1.61
N LYS A 111 -8.66 8.92 -0.92
CA LYS A 111 -8.82 10.31 -0.49
C LYS A 111 -7.71 10.75 0.46
N LEU A 112 -7.33 9.92 1.42
CA LEU A 112 -6.21 10.21 2.31
C LEU A 112 -4.91 10.31 1.52
N THR A 113 -4.65 9.35 0.62
CA THR A 113 -3.45 9.33 -0.23
C THR A 113 -3.31 10.62 -1.03
N GLY A 114 -4.36 11.04 -1.76
CA GLY A 114 -4.33 12.30 -2.51
C GLY A 114 -4.07 13.52 -1.62
N ARG A 115 -4.63 13.54 -0.42
CA ARG A 115 -4.53 14.67 0.51
C ARG A 115 -3.15 14.83 1.15
N ILE A 116 -2.45 13.75 1.52
CA ILE A 116 -1.24 13.85 2.32
C ILE A 116 -0.01 13.10 1.79
N ALA A 117 -0.17 12.15 0.87
CA ALA A 117 0.94 11.31 0.41
C ALA A 117 1.65 11.88 -0.82
N ASP A 118 2.90 11.48 -1.03
CA ASP A 118 3.70 11.79 -2.22
C ASP A 118 3.51 10.71 -3.29
N GLY A 119 2.99 9.53 -2.89
CA GLY A 119 2.67 8.47 -3.83
C GLY A 119 1.61 7.50 -3.33
N ALA A 120 0.98 6.83 -4.29
CA ALA A 120 0.08 5.71 -4.10
C ALA A 120 0.78 4.40 -4.45
N MET A 121 0.60 3.37 -3.62
CA MET A 121 1.06 2.01 -3.90
C MET A 121 -0.14 1.13 -4.18
N LEU A 122 -0.23 0.63 -5.41
CA LEU A 122 -1.30 -0.22 -5.89
C LEU A 122 -0.74 -1.61 -6.22
N GLN A 123 -1.18 -2.60 -5.50
CA GLN A 123 -0.86 -4.00 -5.78
C GLN A 123 -1.95 -4.56 -6.70
N ILE A 124 -1.89 -4.18 -7.98
CA ILE A 124 -2.91 -4.50 -8.99
C ILE A 124 -2.29 -4.39 -10.39
N GLY A 125 -2.60 -5.35 -11.28
CA GLY A 125 -2.08 -5.39 -12.64
C GLY A 125 -3.06 -4.92 -13.72
N ASP A 126 -4.36 -4.84 -13.41
CA ASP A 126 -5.39 -4.44 -14.37
C ASP A 126 -5.27 -2.94 -14.74
N PRO A 127 -5.04 -2.58 -16.02
CA PRO A 127 -4.83 -1.18 -16.42
C PRO A 127 -6.06 -0.29 -16.23
N ASP A 128 -7.27 -0.82 -16.36
CA ASP A 128 -8.51 -0.04 -16.23
C ASP A 128 -8.75 0.30 -14.76
N LEU A 129 -8.55 -0.68 -13.89
CA LEU A 129 -8.61 -0.47 -12.45
C LEU A 129 -7.52 0.50 -11.97
N ILE A 130 -6.30 0.37 -12.50
CA ILE A 130 -5.22 1.32 -12.17
C ILE A 130 -5.63 2.74 -12.57
N ARG A 131 -6.19 2.97 -13.76
CA ARG A 131 -6.64 4.30 -14.19
C ARG A 131 -7.71 4.85 -13.25
N TRP A 132 -8.65 4.02 -12.83
CA TRP A 132 -9.68 4.45 -11.87
C TRP A 132 -9.08 4.84 -10.52
N PHE A 133 -8.17 4.02 -9.94
CA PHE A 133 -7.50 4.36 -8.69
C PHE A 133 -6.69 5.65 -8.81
N VAL A 134 -5.98 5.83 -9.92
CA VAL A 134 -5.19 7.04 -10.19
C VAL A 134 -6.10 8.27 -10.26
N SER A 135 -7.27 8.20 -10.93
CA SER A 135 -8.20 9.33 -10.97
C SER A 135 -8.69 9.72 -9.58
N GLN A 136 -9.09 8.74 -8.75
CA GLN A 136 -9.55 9.00 -7.38
C GLN A 136 -8.48 9.70 -6.51
N VAL A 137 -7.23 9.27 -6.62
CA VAL A 137 -6.11 9.89 -5.88
C VAL A 137 -5.86 11.32 -6.38
N ARG A 138 -5.84 11.53 -7.69
CA ARG A 138 -5.60 12.84 -8.31
C ARG A 138 -6.71 13.84 -8.01
N ASP A 139 -7.97 13.42 -8.11
CA ASP A 139 -9.13 14.25 -7.76
C ASP A 139 -9.07 14.69 -6.30
N SER A 140 -8.67 13.76 -5.42
CA SER A 140 -8.49 14.09 -4.00
C SER A 140 -7.32 15.04 -3.75
N ALA A 141 -6.21 14.91 -4.49
CA ALA A 141 -5.09 15.85 -4.40
C ALA A 141 -5.52 17.26 -4.84
N ALA A 142 -6.22 17.36 -5.97
CA ALA A 142 -6.76 18.62 -6.47
C ALA A 142 -7.73 19.27 -5.47
N ALA A 143 -8.65 18.48 -4.90
CA ALA A 143 -9.59 18.96 -3.88
C ALA A 143 -8.89 19.44 -2.60
N ALA A 144 -7.70 18.93 -2.31
CA ALA A 144 -6.85 19.39 -1.20
C ALA A 144 -5.91 20.56 -1.57
N GLY A 145 -6.05 21.14 -2.78
CA GLY A 145 -5.21 22.24 -3.25
C GLY A 145 -3.78 21.84 -3.63
N ARG A 146 -3.53 20.54 -3.85
CA ARG A 146 -2.23 20.01 -4.28
C ARG A 146 -2.24 19.80 -5.80
N ASP A 147 -1.07 19.86 -6.43
CA ASP A 147 -0.94 19.47 -7.83
C ASP A 147 -1.14 17.94 -7.97
N PRO A 148 -2.18 17.49 -8.70
CA PRO A 148 -2.47 16.06 -8.88
C PRO A 148 -1.33 15.28 -9.54
N ASN A 149 -0.49 15.95 -10.34
CA ASN A 149 0.62 15.33 -11.05
C ASN A 149 1.83 15.06 -10.15
N HIS A 150 1.92 15.70 -9.00
CA HIS A 150 2.98 15.44 -8.02
C HIS A 150 2.75 14.14 -7.25
N VAL A 151 1.54 13.61 -7.20
CA VAL A 151 1.29 12.31 -6.57
C VAL A 151 1.69 11.20 -7.54
N GLN A 152 2.79 10.54 -7.22
CA GLN A 152 3.32 9.43 -8.01
C GLN A 152 2.48 8.17 -7.77
N VAL A 153 2.51 7.24 -8.74
CA VAL A 153 1.80 5.97 -8.62
C VAL A 153 2.76 4.82 -8.91
N MET A 154 2.79 3.85 -8.01
CA MET A 154 3.46 2.57 -8.21
C MET A 154 2.38 1.48 -8.31
N ALA A 155 2.26 0.85 -9.47
CA ALA A 155 1.51 -0.39 -9.64
C ALA A 155 2.47 -1.57 -9.62
N ALA A 156 2.11 -2.62 -8.88
CA ALA A 156 2.91 -3.83 -8.76
C ALA A 156 2.07 -5.05 -9.16
N ALA A 157 2.64 -5.86 -10.04
CA ALA A 157 2.10 -7.14 -10.45
C ALA A 157 3.24 -8.16 -10.58
N PRO A 158 2.98 -9.47 -10.39
CA PRO A 158 3.97 -10.49 -10.68
C PRO A 158 4.21 -10.61 -12.17
N ALA A 159 5.42 -11.00 -12.53
CA ALA A 159 5.81 -11.29 -13.90
C ALA A 159 6.46 -12.66 -13.97
N HIS A 160 6.19 -13.39 -15.06
CA HIS A 160 6.86 -14.64 -15.39
C HIS A 160 7.35 -14.59 -16.84
N VAL A 161 8.56 -15.06 -17.06
CA VAL A 161 9.14 -15.20 -18.39
C VAL A 161 9.41 -16.69 -18.62
N GLY A 162 8.65 -17.31 -19.54
CA GLY A 162 8.76 -18.74 -19.80
C GLY A 162 7.53 -19.31 -20.48
N ASP A 163 7.19 -20.54 -20.15
CA ASP A 163 5.98 -21.19 -20.63
C ASP A 163 4.72 -20.51 -20.06
N LEU A 164 3.73 -20.25 -20.90
CA LEU A 164 2.52 -19.51 -20.53
C LEU A 164 1.69 -20.25 -19.45
N ALA A 165 1.56 -21.58 -19.56
CA ALA A 165 0.78 -22.35 -18.60
C ALA A 165 1.48 -22.37 -17.22
N ASP A 166 2.80 -22.57 -17.18
CA ASP A 166 3.59 -22.47 -15.94
C ASP A 166 3.54 -21.05 -15.34
N GLY A 167 3.59 -20.03 -16.20
CA GLY A 167 3.46 -18.63 -15.76
C GLY A 167 2.12 -18.33 -15.09
N ARG A 168 1.02 -18.78 -15.70
CA ARG A 168 -0.33 -18.64 -15.14
C ARG A 168 -0.46 -19.36 -13.80
N ASP A 169 0.04 -20.57 -13.68
CA ASP A 169 -0.05 -21.34 -12.43
C ASP A 169 0.77 -20.67 -11.30
N ARG A 170 1.97 -20.19 -11.61
CA ARG A 170 2.84 -19.53 -10.63
C ARG A 170 2.33 -18.17 -10.17
N THR A 171 1.54 -17.47 -10.96
CA THR A 171 1.07 -16.11 -10.67
C THR A 171 -0.39 -16.05 -10.24
N ARG A 172 -1.15 -17.13 -10.35
CA ARG A 172 -2.60 -17.23 -10.03
C ARG A 172 -2.97 -16.79 -8.61
N TRP A 173 -2.05 -16.92 -7.67
CA TRP A 173 -2.24 -16.43 -6.29
C TRP A 173 -2.43 -14.92 -6.19
N PHE A 174 -1.89 -14.15 -7.14
CA PHE A 174 -1.92 -12.69 -7.07
C PHE A 174 -3.32 -12.11 -7.29
N PRO A 175 -4.05 -12.45 -8.36
CA PRO A 175 -5.45 -12.06 -8.49
C PRO A 175 -6.31 -12.49 -7.28
N ALA A 176 -6.07 -13.67 -6.71
CA ALA A 176 -6.77 -14.10 -5.51
C ALA A 176 -6.53 -13.17 -4.31
N LEU A 177 -5.30 -12.72 -4.12
CA LEU A 177 -4.92 -11.74 -3.09
C LEU A 177 -5.59 -10.39 -3.35
N VAL A 178 -5.53 -9.87 -4.57
CA VAL A 178 -6.19 -8.62 -4.97
C VAL A 178 -7.70 -8.72 -4.74
N GLY A 179 -8.32 -9.81 -5.15
CA GLY A 179 -9.74 -10.08 -4.94
C GLY A 179 -10.16 -9.99 -3.47
N ASN A 180 -9.28 -10.33 -2.53
CA ASN A 180 -9.57 -10.18 -1.11
C ASN A 180 -9.78 -8.71 -0.70
N HIS A 181 -8.98 -7.80 -1.22
CA HIS A 181 -9.16 -6.36 -0.98
C HIS A 181 -10.44 -5.84 -1.67
N VAL A 182 -10.78 -6.37 -2.84
CA VAL A 182 -11.97 -5.97 -3.59
C VAL A 182 -13.26 -6.41 -2.90
N VAL A 183 -13.31 -7.61 -2.32
CA VAL A 183 -14.46 -8.04 -1.49
C VAL A 183 -14.74 -7.07 -0.36
N ASP A 184 -13.70 -6.62 0.33
CA ASP A 184 -13.84 -5.62 1.40
C ASP A 184 -14.44 -4.30 0.89
N LEU A 185 -14.10 -3.89 -0.35
CA LEU A 185 -14.66 -2.69 -0.97
C LEU A 185 -16.13 -2.88 -1.35
N VAL A 186 -16.46 -3.96 -2.03
CA VAL A 186 -17.83 -4.28 -2.46
C VAL A 186 -18.79 -4.40 -1.26
N ASN A 187 -18.30 -4.88 -0.13
CA ASN A 187 -19.09 -5.00 1.10
C ASN A 187 -19.26 -3.69 1.88
N LYS A 188 -18.41 -2.68 1.63
CA LYS A 188 -18.39 -1.43 2.42
C LYS A 188 -18.88 -0.20 1.66
N TYR A 189 -18.90 -0.25 0.35
CA TYR A 189 -19.23 0.91 -0.48
C TYR A 189 -20.39 0.61 -1.42
N PRO A 190 -21.24 1.60 -1.75
CA PRO A 190 -22.27 1.47 -2.78
C PRO A 190 -21.68 1.03 -4.12
N ARG A 191 -22.41 0.22 -4.87
CA ARG A 191 -21.95 -0.29 -6.17
C ARG A 191 -21.68 0.83 -7.18
N GLU A 192 -22.47 1.89 -7.13
CA GLU A 192 -22.32 3.07 -7.97
C GLU A 192 -21.00 3.82 -7.76
N ASP A 193 -20.36 3.64 -6.60
CA ASP A 193 -19.06 4.24 -6.28
C ASP A 193 -17.86 3.40 -6.75
N LEU A 194 -18.11 2.20 -7.27
CA LEU A 194 -17.08 1.24 -7.67
C LEU A 194 -17.22 0.88 -9.16
N PRO A 195 -16.11 0.70 -9.91
CA PRO A 195 -16.18 0.26 -11.29
C PRO A 195 -16.79 -1.15 -11.40
N GLU A 196 -17.59 -1.38 -12.43
CA GLU A 196 -18.29 -2.66 -12.65
C GLU A 196 -17.30 -3.83 -12.78
N GLU A 197 -16.18 -3.60 -13.44
CA GLU A 197 -15.10 -4.57 -13.61
C GLU A 197 -14.55 -5.06 -12.25
N LEU A 198 -14.45 -4.15 -11.27
CA LEU A 198 -14.03 -4.49 -9.92
C LEU A 198 -15.04 -5.39 -9.22
N THR A 199 -16.34 -5.06 -9.35
CA THR A 199 -17.42 -5.81 -8.69
C THR A 199 -17.68 -7.16 -9.36
N ALA A 200 -17.53 -7.27 -10.69
CA ALA A 200 -17.66 -8.50 -11.43
C ALA A 200 -16.61 -9.55 -11.03
N TYR A 201 -15.40 -9.09 -10.80
CA TYR A 201 -14.24 -9.92 -10.48
C TYR A 201 -14.39 -10.75 -9.20
N VAL A 202 -15.16 -10.29 -8.23
CA VAL A 202 -15.33 -10.97 -6.93
C VAL A 202 -16.69 -11.62 -6.74
N ARG A 203 -17.51 -11.68 -7.81
CA ARG A 203 -18.91 -12.12 -7.72
C ARG A 203 -19.07 -13.55 -7.19
N ASP A 204 -18.15 -14.43 -7.55
CA ASP A 204 -18.21 -15.86 -7.24
C ASP A 204 -17.21 -16.27 -6.14
N ARG A 205 -16.70 -15.29 -5.40
CA ARG A 205 -15.69 -15.56 -4.39
C ARG A 205 -16.28 -15.89 -3.03
N GLU A 206 -15.88 -17.02 -2.46
CA GLU A 206 -16.21 -17.46 -1.12
C GLU A 206 -14.98 -17.47 -0.20
N GLY A 207 -14.96 -16.58 0.79
CA GLY A 207 -13.95 -16.57 1.85
C GLY A 207 -12.52 -16.26 1.38
N TYR A 208 -11.59 -16.23 2.31
CA TYR A 208 -10.14 -16.12 2.10
C TYR A 208 -9.38 -16.64 3.31
N ASP A 209 -8.50 -17.59 3.09
CA ASP A 209 -7.65 -18.13 4.14
C ASP A 209 -6.35 -17.32 4.27
N TYR A 210 -6.24 -16.53 5.34
CA TYR A 210 -5.06 -15.71 5.62
C TYR A 210 -3.83 -16.53 6.05
N LEU A 211 -3.98 -17.79 6.47
CA LEU A 211 -2.84 -18.65 6.78
C LEU A 211 -2.08 -19.06 5.52
N HIS A 212 -2.79 -19.11 4.38
CA HIS A 212 -2.25 -19.38 3.05
C HIS A 212 -2.21 -18.12 2.16
N HIS A 213 -1.96 -16.97 2.78
CA HIS A 213 -1.90 -15.68 2.10
C HIS A 213 -0.73 -15.62 1.11
N ALA A 214 -1.04 -15.31 -0.15
CA ALA A 214 -0.07 -15.21 -1.26
C ALA A 214 0.70 -16.52 -1.55
N GLU A 215 0.15 -17.67 -1.18
CA GLU A 215 0.75 -18.97 -1.43
C GLU A 215 0.39 -19.50 -2.83
N VAL A 216 1.40 -19.95 -3.57
CA VAL A 216 1.22 -20.59 -4.89
C VAL A 216 0.49 -21.93 -4.70
N GLY A 217 -0.57 -22.15 -5.48
CA GLY A 217 -1.37 -23.39 -5.41
C GLY A 217 -2.39 -23.43 -4.27
N SER A 218 -2.53 -22.33 -3.50
CA SER A 218 -3.54 -22.23 -2.44
C SER A 218 -4.96 -22.32 -2.98
N SER A 219 -5.88 -22.90 -2.20
CA SER A 219 -7.32 -22.91 -2.48
C SER A 219 -7.94 -21.51 -2.61
N ASN A 220 -7.29 -20.49 -2.06
CA ASN A 220 -7.67 -19.09 -2.27
C ASN A 220 -7.77 -18.70 -3.74
N ALA A 221 -7.05 -19.38 -4.64
CA ALA A 221 -7.02 -19.10 -6.08
C ALA A 221 -7.99 -19.96 -6.91
N SER A 222 -8.81 -20.81 -6.30
CA SER A 222 -9.69 -21.76 -6.99
C SER A 222 -10.70 -21.10 -7.94
N PHE A 223 -11.10 -19.86 -7.68
CA PHE A 223 -12.04 -19.08 -8.51
C PHE A 223 -11.36 -18.29 -9.64
N VAL A 224 -10.03 -18.25 -9.68
CA VAL A 224 -9.26 -17.41 -10.61
C VAL A 224 -9.09 -18.15 -11.94
N THR A 225 -9.68 -17.63 -13.00
CA THR A 225 -9.54 -18.16 -14.37
C THR A 225 -8.24 -17.68 -15.02
N ASP A 226 -7.82 -18.32 -16.12
CA ASP A 226 -6.65 -17.89 -16.90
C ASP A 226 -6.80 -16.47 -17.44
N GLU A 227 -8.00 -16.09 -17.89
CA GLU A 227 -8.30 -14.72 -18.36
C GLU A 227 -8.07 -13.67 -17.28
N VAL A 228 -8.40 -14.01 -16.04
CA VAL A 228 -8.16 -13.14 -14.89
C VAL A 228 -6.65 -13.04 -14.61
N VAL A 229 -5.92 -14.15 -14.70
CA VAL A 229 -4.44 -14.12 -14.55
C VAL A 229 -3.83 -13.22 -15.61
N ASP A 230 -4.18 -13.39 -16.88
CA ASP A 230 -3.64 -12.62 -18.02
C ASP A 230 -3.94 -11.11 -17.89
N ARG A 231 -5.02 -10.75 -17.20
CA ARG A 231 -5.38 -9.35 -16.95
C ARG A 231 -4.61 -8.73 -15.78
N PHE A 232 -4.25 -9.52 -14.78
CA PHE A 232 -3.63 -9.03 -13.53
C PHE A 232 -2.13 -9.28 -13.44
N CYS A 233 -1.57 -10.13 -14.29
CA CYS A 233 -0.17 -10.55 -14.24
C CYS A 233 0.49 -10.35 -15.61
N LEU A 234 1.81 -10.34 -15.61
CA LEU A 234 2.64 -10.31 -16.83
C LEU A 234 3.19 -11.72 -17.07
N VAL A 235 2.51 -12.50 -17.90
CA VAL A 235 2.84 -13.89 -18.20
C VAL A 235 3.03 -14.15 -19.68
#